data_8edef433d0a0282fa5e20d970a2b3491
#
_entry.id   8edef433d0a0282fa5e20d970a2b3491
#
_cell.length_a   1.000
_cell.length_b   1.000
_cell.length_c   1.000
_cell.angle_alpha   90.00
_cell.angle_beta   90.00
_cell.angle_gamma   90.00
#
_symmetry.space_group_name_H-M   'P 1'
#
loop_
_entity.id
_entity.type
_entity.pdbx_description
1 polymer ?
#
loop_
_entity_poly.entity_id
_entity_poly.type
_entity_poly.pdbx_seq_one_letter_code
_entity_poly.pdbx_strand_id
1 'polypeptide(L)'
;DIRPSRGLGDVYKRQAVKASKLKLSAGTITPTTVSEAEARLARSEYELATSKTEQLNYMNDFKSLIGEDFNLKKMKFPEFKYSLPKSIEEAESLSLNSNLRILNILLTKKNAQLLKDKQLASSYPSLDLDLYIKSSESDSNSSVNDYSSYGTTLTFKSSLFRNKSETSLILSLDDDYNSVLEEEKELIRVSKLKTLSLFNNYINSDFNVIAANKEYNASKLALNGVKKEEEFGLRTLLDVLDIEVDLMNSEVRLLKSKSDQLLN
;
A
#
# COMPACT_ATOMS: atom_id res chain seq x y z
N ASP A 1 -18.44 -12.71 -12.88
CA ASP A 1 -19.76 -12.08 -12.95
C ASP A 1 -20.17 -11.64 -11.53
N ILE A 2 -19.56 -10.54 -11.09
CA ILE A 2 -19.86 -9.92 -9.78
C ILE A 2 -21.10 -9.08 -9.96
N ARG A 3 -22.22 -9.70 -10.16
CA ARG A 3 -23.52 -9.02 -10.22
C ARG A 3 -24.36 -9.27 -8.98
N PRO A 4 -25.12 -8.32 -8.64
CA PRO A 4 -25.39 -7.81 -7.31
C PRO A 4 -26.48 -8.65 -6.64
N SER A 5 -26.08 -9.61 -5.83
CA SER A 5 -26.92 -10.22 -4.80
C SER A 5 -27.53 -9.17 -3.86
N ARG A 6 -26.91 -7.98 -3.73
CA ARG A 6 -27.39 -6.89 -2.85
C ARG A 6 -28.72 -6.26 -3.29
N GLY A 7 -29.02 -6.18 -4.59
CA GLY A 7 -30.33 -5.70 -5.06
C GLY A 7 -31.44 -6.76 -4.96
N LEU A 8 -31.08 -8.05 -5.05
CA LEU A 8 -32.02 -9.16 -4.87
C LEU A 8 -32.43 -9.30 -3.40
N GLY A 9 -31.50 -9.10 -2.43
CA GLY A 9 -31.80 -9.17 -1.01
C GLY A 9 -32.82 -8.14 -0.55
N ASP A 10 -32.75 -6.93 -1.06
CA ASP A 10 -33.71 -5.87 -0.73
C ASP A 10 -35.11 -6.15 -1.29
N VAL A 11 -35.19 -6.60 -2.55
CA VAL A 11 -36.47 -7.03 -3.17
C VAL A 11 -37.09 -8.18 -2.39
N TYR A 12 -36.28 -9.15 -1.96
CA TYR A 12 -36.76 -10.31 -1.21
C TYR A 12 -37.25 -9.93 0.19
N LYS A 13 -36.56 -9.04 0.90
CA LYS A 13 -37.00 -8.54 2.22
C LYS A 13 -38.30 -7.73 2.13
N ARG A 14 -38.49 -6.94 1.08
CA ARG A 14 -39.78 -6.27 0.82
C ARG A 14 -40.89 -7.26 0.56
N GLN A 15 -40.63 -8.34 -0.20
CA GLN A 15 -41.61 -9.40 -0.41
C GLN A 15 -41.91 -10.14 0.91
N ALA A 16 -40.89 -10.39 1.75
CA ALA A 16 -41.05 -11.00 3.07
C ALA A 16 -41.93 -10.17 4.00
N VAL A 17 -41.76 -8.85 4.05
CA VAL A 17 -42.66 -7.93 4.80
C VAL A 17 -44.08 -8.01 4.30
N LYS A 18 -44.25 -8.01 2.96
CA LYS A 18 -45.60 -8.10 2.35
C LYS A 18 -46.24 -9.45 2.68
N ALA A 19 -45.53 -10.55 2.58
CA ALA A 19 -46.00 -11.89 2.95
C ALA A 19 -46.33 -11.98 4.44
N SER A 20 -45.53 -11.41 5.33
CA SER A 20 -45.81 -11.33 6.77
C SER A 20 -47.12 -10.56 7.06
N LYS A 21 -47.34 -9.42 6.40
CA LYS A 21 -48.60 -8.66 6.55
C LYS A 21 -49.81 -9.48 6.11
N LEU A 22 -49.72 -10.24 5.03
CA LEU A 22 -50.78 -11.14 4.59
C LEU A 22 -51.04 -12.29 5.57
N LYS A 23 -49.97 -12.90 6.08
CA LYS A 23 -50.05 -13.97 7.12
C LYS A 23 -50.65 -13.42 8.43
N LEU A 24 -50.36 -12.20 8.82
CA LEU A 24 -50.98 -11.54 9.97
C LEU A 24 -52.47 -11.33 9.76
N SER A 25 -52.90 -10.82 8.59
CA SER A 25 -54.34 -10.64 8.29
C SER A 25 -55.08 -11.97 8.24
N ALA A 26 -54.43 -13.06 7.94
CA ALA A 26 -54.94 -14.42 8.00
C ALA A 26 -54.92 -15.04 9.42
N GLY A 27 -54.33 -14.32 10.42
CA GLY A 27 -54.24 -14.78 11.81
C GLY A 27 -53.23 -15.85 12.07
N THR A 28 -52.28 -16.09 11.11
CA THR A 28 -51.27 -17.20 11.21
C THR A 28 -49.97 -16.78 11.85
N ILE A 29 -49.70 -15.47 12.05
CA ILE A 29 -48.53 -14.95 12.72
C ILE A 29 -48.89 -13.78 13.62
N THR A 30 -47.97 -13.37 14.51
CA THR A 30 -48.13 -12.25 15.45
C THR A 30 -47.69 -10.92 14.85
N PRO A 31 -48.21 -9.78 15.40
CA PRO A 31 -47.70 -8.45 15.01
C PRO A 31 -46.22 -8.27 15.23
N THR A 32 -45.63 -8.93 16.22
CA THR A 32 -44.21 -8.92 16.54
C THR A 32 -43.38 -9.42 15.35
N THR A 33 -43.81 -10.51 14.70
CA THR A 33 -43.14 -11.08 13.52
C THR A 33 -43.11 -10.09 12.36
N VAL A 34 -44.19 -9.32 12.16
CA VAL A 34 -44.23 -8.27 11.13
C VAL A 34 -43.26 -7.13 11.46
N SER A 35 -43.25 -6.69 12.73
CA SER A 35 -42.33 -5.64 13.19
C SER A 35 -40.86 -6.05 13.05
N GLU A 36 -40.53 -7.31 13.32
CA GLU A 36 -39.19 -7.84 13.10
C GLU A 36 -38.78 -7.86 11.63
N ALA A 37 -39.69 -8.26 10.73
CA ALA A 37 -39.46 -8.23 9.29
C ALA A 37 -39.28 -6.78 8.77
N GLU A 38 -40.06 -5.83 9.26
CA GLU A 38 -39.90 -4.41 8.94
C GLU A 38 -38.57 -3.83 9.45
N ALA A 39 -38.17 -4.16 10.69
CA ALA A 39 -36.88 -3.75 11.23
C ALA A 39 -35.69 -4.31 10.40
N ARG A 40 -35.78 -5.56 9.97
CA ARG A 40 -34.75 -6.18 9.10
C ARG A 40 -34.68 -5.52 7.71
N LEU A 41 -35.83 -5.14 7.15
CA LEU A 41 -35.89 -4.38 5.89
C LEU A 41 -35.22 -3.01 6.05
N ALA A 42 -35.61 -2.24 7.06
CA ALA A 42 -35.04 -0.92 7.34
C ALA A 42 -33.52 -0.99 7.55
N ARG A 43 -33.03 -2.01 8.27
CA ARG A 43 -31.60 -2.24 8.45
C ARG A 43 -30.89 -2.51 7.11
N SER A 44 -31.49 -3.32 6.23
CA SER A 44 -30.88 -3.60 4.94
C SER A 44 -30.86 -2.40 4.00
N GLU A 45 -31.89 -1.54 4.06
CA GLU A 45 -31.93 -0.29 3.31
C GLU A 45 -30.83 0.68 3.78
N TYR A 46 -30.61 0.77 5.11
CA TYR A 46 -29.50 1.52 5.69
C TYR A 46 -28.14 0.98 5.22
N GLU A 47 -27.90 -0.34 5.31
CA GLU A 47 -26.66 -0.99 4.90
C GLU A 47 -26.40 -0.79 3.38
N LEU A 48 -27.45 -0.83 2.56
CA LEU A 48 -27.35 -0.55 1.13
C LEU A 48 -26.95 0.91 0.86
N ALA A 49 -27.56 1.86 1.57
CA ALA A 49 -27.23 3.29 1.43
C ALA A 49 -25.77 3.55 1.83
N THR A 50 -25.34 3.00 2.97
CA THR A 50 -23.94 3.09 3.43
C THR A 50 -22.96 2.51 2.41
N SER A 51 -23.21 1.29 1.93
CA SER A 51 -22.35 0.63 0.93
C SER A 51 -22.27 1.39 -0.39
N LYS A 52 -23.36 2.03 -0.82
CA LYS A 52 -23.35 2.90 -2.02
C LYS A 52 -22.47 4.15 -1.80
N THR A 53 -22.57 4.76 -0.62
CA THR A 53 -21.75 5.92 -0.28
C THR A 53 -20.28 5.55 -0.22
N GLU A 54 -19.92 4.43 0.42
CA GLU A 54 -18.54 3.91 0.45
C GLU A 54 -18.03 3.63 -0.98
N GLN A 55 -18.83 3.01 -1.83
CA GLN A 55 -18.47 2.78 -3.23
C GLN A 55 -18.16 4.09 -3.96
N LEU A 56 -18.99 5.12 -3.78
CA LEU A 56 -18.77 6.44 -4.40
C LEU A 56 -17.47 7.08 -3.87
N ASN A 57 -17.19 6.96 -2.56
CA ASN A 57 -15.97 7.48 -1.97
C ASN A 57 -14.73 6.77 -2.56
N TYR A 58 -14.72 5.44 -2.61
CA TYR A 58 -13.61 4.70 -3.25
C TYR A 58 -13.45 5.02 -4.74
N MET A 59 -14.55 5.27 -5.45
CA MET A 59 -14.50 5.71 -6.85
C MET A 59 -13.85 7.10 -6.98
N ASN A 60 -14.20 8.04 -6.10
CA ASN A 60 -13.61 9.36 -6.09
C ASN A 60 -12.12 9.32 -5.71
N ASP A 61 -11.74 8.51 -4.71
CA ASP A 61 -10.35 8.30 -4.33
C ASP A 61 -9.53 7.74 -5.50
N PHE A 62 -10.07 6.74 -6.18
CA PHE A 62 -9.42 6.14 -7.36
C PHE A 62 -9.29 7.15 -8.51
N LYS A 63 -10.35 7.94 -8.77
CA LYS A 63 -10.33 9.01 -9.76
C LYS A 63 -9.29 10.09 -9.42
N SER A 64 -9.14 10.44 -8.14
CA SER A 64 -8.14 11.41 -7.69
C SER A 64 -6.70 10.93 -7.92
N LEU A 65 -6.46 9.61 -7.84
CA LEU A 65 -5.14 9.01 -8.06
C LEU A 65 -4.79 8.90 -9.56
N ILE A 66 -5.77 8.57 -10.40
CA ILE A 66 -5.54 8.33 -11.84
C ILE A 66 -5.75 9.60 -12.68
N GLY A 67 -6.59 10.53 -12.20
CA GLY A 67 -6.90 11.78 -12.92
C GLY A 67 -7.92 11.63 -14.05
N GLU A 68 -8.43 10.43 -14.32
CA GLU A 68 -9.36 10.15 -15.42
C GLU A 68 -10.63 9.44 -14.95
N ASP A 69 -11.70 9.58 -15.72
CA ASP A 69 -12.93 8.82 -15.52
C ASP A 69 -12.76 7.37 -15.96
N PHE A 70 -13.12 6.44 -15.10
CA PHE A 70 -13.00 5.01 -15.35
C PHE A 70 -14.37 4.30 -15.30
N ASN A 71 -14.45 3.17 -15.98
CA ASN A 71 -15.67 2.34 -15.99
C ASN A 71 -15.43 1.06 -15.18
N LEU A 72 -16.04 0.97 -13.99
CA LEU A 72 -15.97 -0.21 -13.11
C LEU A 72 -16.31 -1.53 -13.82
N LYS A 73 -17.21 -1.53 -14.80
CA LYS A 73 -17.61 -2.73 -15.53
C LYS A 73 -16.50 -3.30 -16.43
N LYS A 74 -15.50 -2.48 -16.75
CA LYS A 74 -14.34 -2.88 -17.56
C LYS A 74 -13.14 -3.30 -16.70
N MET A 75 -13.17 -3.08 -15.39
CA MET A 75 -12.10 -3.49 -14.49
C MET A 75 -12.10 -5.00 -14.31
N LYS A 76 -10.92 -5.59 -14.41
CA LYS A 76 -10.67 -7.01 -14.15
C LYS A 76 -9.69 -7.12 -12.99
N PHE A 77 -9.77 -8.21 -12.25
CA PHE A 77 -8.73 -8.54 -11.28
C PHE A 77 -7.40 -8.70 -12.02
N PRO A 78 -6.30 -8.13 -11.48
CA PRO A 78 -4.99 -8.30 -12.09
C PRO A 78 -4.58 -9.77 -12.07
N GLU A 79 -3.97 -10.23 -13.16
CA GLU A 79 -3.34 -11.54 -13.19
C GLU A 79 -1.91 -11.43 -12.65
N PHE A 80 -1.56 -12.29 -11.71
CA PHE A 80 -0.21 -12.37 -11.17
C PHE A 80 0.75 -12.94 -12.23
N LYS A 81 1.73 -12.13 -12.63
CA LYS A 81 2.75 -12.52 -13.62
C LYS A 81 4.10 -12.91 -12.98
N TYR A 82 4.22 -12.79 -11.67
CA TYR A 82 5.48 -13.03 -10.97
C TYR A 82 5.43 -14.36 -10.23
N SER A 83 6.56 -15.08 -10.24
CA SER A 83 6.76 -16.24 -9.38
C SER A 83 6.97 -15.77 -7.95
N LEU A 84 6.12 -16.22 -7.04
CA LEU A 84 6.25 -15.92 -5.62
C LEU A 84 7.37 -16.77 -5.00
N PRO A 85 8.09 -16.25 -3.99
CA PRO A 85 9.15 -17.00 -3.31
C PRO A 85 8.57 -18.23 -2.62
N LYS A 86 9.29 -19.35 -2.69
CA LYS A 86 8.86 -20.64 -2.13
C LYS A 86 9.27 -20.82 -0.67
N SER A 87 10.25 -20.05 -0.22
CA SER A 87 10.73 -20.10 1.17
C SER A 87 10.95 -18.70 1.72
N ILE A 88 11.03 -18.62 3.06
CA ILE A 88 11.29 -17.35 3.74
C ILE A 88 12.67 -16.81 3.41
N GLU A 89 13.68 -17.70 3.26
CA GLU A 89 15.05 -17.34 2.94
C GLU A 89 15.13 -16.72 1.53
N GLU A 90 14.39 -17.28 0.57
CA GLU A 90 14.27 -16.73 -0.78
C GLU A 90 13.61 -15.33 -0.74
N ALA A 91 12.52 -15.19 0.02
CA ALA A 91 11.84 -13.92 0.20
C ALA A 91 12.73 -12.86 0.86
N GLU A 92 13.49 -13.23 1.89
CA GLU A 92 14.46 -12.33 2.55
C GLU A 92 15.57 -11.90 1.58
N SER A 93 16.13 -12.82 0.82
CA SER A 93 17.20 -12.50 -0.13
C SER A 93 16.72 -11.56 -1.24
N LEU A 94 15.53 -11.79 -1.78
CA LEU A 94 14.89 -10.91 -2.77
C LEU A 94 14.61 -9.52 -2.17
N SER A 95 14.08 -9.48 -0.96
CA SER A 95 13.81 -8.23 -0.26
C SER A 95 15.07 -7.41 -0.03
N LEU A 96 16.16 -8.02 0.45
CA LEU A 96 17.41 -7.32 0.72
C LEU A 96 18.09 -6.80 -0.55
N ASN A 97 18.01 -7.56 -1.65
CA ASN A 97 18.67 -7.19 -2.91
C ASN A 97 17.87 -6.18 -3.76
N SER A 98 16.55 -6.17 -3.64
CA SER A 98 15.67 -5.37 -4.50
C SER A 98 15.02 -4.19 -3.77
N ASN A 99 15.18 -4.06 -2.46
CA ASN A 99 14.58 -2.99 -1.69
C ASN A 99 15.27 -1.65 -1.96
N LEU A 100 14.58 -0.73 -2.61
CA LEU A 100 15.10 0.59 -2.93
C LEU A 100 15.55 1.39 -1.70
N ARG A 101 14.95 1.17 -0.53
CA ARG A 101 15.38 1.82 0.72
C ARG A 101 16.77 1.33 1.15
N ILE A 102 17.03 0.02 1.03
CA ILE A 102 18.34 -0.57 1.34
C ILE A 102 19.40 -0.07 0.35
N LEU A 103 19.06 -0.02 -0.95
CA LEU A 103 19.96 0.54 -1.96
C LEU A 103 20.27 2.01 -1.68
N ASN A 104 19.27 2.79 -1.26
CA ASN A 104 19.45 4.19 -0.93
C ASN A 104 20.35 4.40 0.31
N ILE A 105 20.17 3.62 1.39
CA ILE A 105 21.05 3.75 2.57
C ILE A 105 22.49 3.34 2.28
N LEU A 106 22.72 2.36 1.39
CA LEU A 106 24.05 2.00 0.92
C LEU A 106 24.71 3.16 0.17
N LEU A 107 23.96 3.87 -0.66
CA LEU A 107 24.46 5.07 -1.34
C LEU A 107 24.73 6.21 -0.35
N THR A 108 23.85 6.41 0.63
CA THR A 108 24.04 7.41 1.69
C THR A 108 25.29 7.12 2.52
N LYS A 109 25.51 5.84 2.88
CA LYS A 109 26.74 5.40 3.56
C LYS A 109 28.00 5.69 2.73
N LYS A 110 27.95 5.37 1.43
CA LYS A 110 29.04 5.67 0.51
C LYS A 110 29.32 7.17 0.42
N ASN A 111 28.27 7.98 0.38
CA ASN A 111 28.39 9.43 0.35
C ASN A 111 29.00 9.98 1.66
N ALA A 112 28.55 9.52 2.83
CA ALA A 112 29.11 9.90 4.12
C ALA A 112 30.61 9.54 4.21
N GLN A 113 31.00 8.34 3.73
CA GLN A 113 32.40 7.95 3.66
C GLN A 113 33.21 8.89 2.76
N LEU A 114 32.71 9.20 1.56
CA LEU A 114 33.38 10.10 0.61
C LEU A 114 33.51 11.53 1.15
N LEU A 115 32.53 12.04 1.92
CA LEU A 115 32.62 13.32 2.58
C LEU A 115 33.73 13.35 3.64
N LYS A 116 33.82 12.29 4.45
CA LYS A 116 34.92 12.11 5.41
C LYS A 116 36.29 12.06 4.70
N ASP A 117 36.40 11.23 3.64
CA ASP A 117 37.65 11.10 2.86
C ASP A 117 38.03 12.43 2.20
N LYS A 118 37.07 13.19 1.65
CA LYS A 118 37.28 14.53 1.12
C LYS A 118 37.82 15.49 2.17
N GLN A 119 37.26 15.47 3.38
CA GLN A 119 37.74 16.33 4.46
C GLN A 119 39.16 15.94 4.93
N LEU A 120 39.45 14.65 4.98
CA LEU A 120 40.83 14.16 5.26
C LEU A 120 41.79 14.60 4.15
N ALA A 121 41.38 14.49 2.87
CA ALA A 121 42.19 14.87 1.72
C ALA A 121 42.50 16.38 1.70
N SER A 122 41.61 17.24 2.20
CA SER A 122 41.85 18.68 2.31
C SER A 122 43.00 19.03 3.26
N SER A 123 43.43 18.09 4.10
CA SER A 123 44.54 18.24 5.03
C SER A 123 45.90 17.84 4.44
N TYR A 124 45.92 17.25 3.26
CA TYR A 124 47.15 16.92 2.55
C TYR A 124 47.66 18.10 1.74
N PRO A 125 48.98 18.17 1.45
CA PRO A 125 49.53 19.16 0.57
C PRO A 125 48.90 19.10 -0.83
N SER A 126 48.61 20.26 -1.41
CA SER A 126 48.18 20.36 -2.81
C SER A 126 49.22 21.04 -3.67
N LEU A 127 49.27 20.63 -4.94
CA LEU A 127 50.08 21.21 -5.99
C LEU A 127 49.16 21.59 -7.14
N ASP A 128 48.95 22.90 -7.31
CA ASP A 128 48.07 23.46 -8.31
C ASP A 128 48.92 24.05 -9.47
N LEU A 129 48.60 23.73 -10.69
CA LEU A 129 49.19 24.29 -11.91
C LEU A 129 48.14 25.12 -12.63
N ASP A 130 48.29 26.41 -12.64
CA ASP A 130 47.42 27.34 -13.32
C ASP A 130 48.07 27.81 -14.62
N LEU A 131 47.40 27.60 -15.74
CA LEU A 131 47.76 28.13 -17.04
C LEU A 131 46.75 29.20 -17.42
N TYR A 132 47.20 30.39 -17.76
CA TYR A 132 46.29 31.46 -18.13
C TYR A 132 46.73 32.19 -19.36
N ILE A 133 45.74 32.57 -20.17
CA ILE A 133 45.88 33.51 -21.29
C ILE A 133 44.86 34.61 -21.01
N LYS A 134 45.34 35.84 -20.96
CA LYS A 134 44.51 37.01 -20.71
C LYS A 134 44.71 38.01 -21.86
N SER A 135 43.63 38.40 -22.52
CA SER A 135 43.61 39.45 -23.53
C SER A 135 42.73 40.59 -23.02
N SER A 136 43.15 41.79 -23.18
CA SER A 136 42.42 43.01 -22.88
C SER A 136 42.43 43.91 -24.10
N GLU A 137 41.22 44.20 -24.61
CA GLU A 137 41.00 45.20 -25.63
C GLU A 137 40.51 46.48 -24.98
N SER A 138 41.12 47.61 -25.34
CA SER A 138 40.76 48.92 -24.80
C SER A 138 39.93 49.68 -25.84
N ASP A 139 38.84 50.30 -25.39
CA ASP A 139 38.04 51.17 -26.26
C ASP A 139 38.85 52.43 -26.65
N SER A 140 38.68 52.93 -27.87
CA SER A 140 39.49 53.96 -28.53
C SER A 140 39.66 55.29 -27.81
N ASN A 141 39.12 55.45 -26.59
CA ASN A 141 39.20 56.65 -25.76
C ASN A 141 39.97 56.46 -24.44
N SER A 142 40.60 55.31 -24.26
CA SER A 142 41.38 54.98 -23.05
C SER A 142 42.87 55.02 -23.33
N SER A 143 43.67 55.56 -22.40
CA SER A 143 45.14 55.59 -22.50
C SER A 143 45.80 54.21 -22.21
N VAL A 144 44.98 53.15 -22.13
CA VAL A 144 45.47 51.79 -21.87
C VAL A 144 45.63 51.06 -23.23
N ASN A 145 46.81 50.61 -23.52
CA ASN A 145 47.11 49.85 -24.74
C ASN A 145 46.53 48.44 -24.65
N ASP A 146 46.11 47.88 -25.82
CA ASP A 146 45.75 46.47 -25.93
C ASP A 146 46.94 45.60 -25.57
N TYR A 147 46.70 44.61 -24.69
CA TYR A 147 47.75 43.67 -24.30
C TYR A 147 47.24 42.25 -24.24
N SER A 148 48.09 41.31 -24.59
CA SER A 148 47.93 39.90 -24.35
C SER A 148 49.00 39.43 -23.38
N SER A 149 48.60 38.71 -22.36
CA SER A 149 49.53 38.09 -21.43
C SER A 149 49.21 36.60 -21.28
N TYR A 150 50.23 35.80 -21.18
CA TYR A 150 50.14 34.39 -20.87
C TYR A 150 51.11 34.08 -19.74
N GLY A 151 50.76 33.07 -18.95
CA GLY A 151 51.61 32.66 -17.86
C GLY A 151 51.24 31.29 -17.33
N THR A 152 52.16 30.77 -16.53
CA THR A 152 52.05 29.50 -15.83
C THR A 152 52.43 29.77 -14.37
N THR A 153 51.56 29.36 -13.45
CA THR A 153 51.82 29.43 -12.03
C THR A 153 51.73 28.06 -11.43
N LEU A 154 52.79 27.59 -10.75
CA LEU A 154 52.82 26.40 -9.95
C LEU A 154 52.75 26.78 -8.49
N THR A 155 51.64 26.39 -7.84
CA THR A 155 51.40 26.72 -6.44
C THR A 155 51.41 25.48 -5.56
N PHE A 156 52.35 25.38 -4.62
CA PHE A 156 52.37 24.36 -3.58
C PHE A 156 51.79 24.94 -2.29
N LYS A 157 50.72 24.27 -1.77
CA LYS A 157 50.07 24.60 -0.51
C LYS A 157 50.19 23.48 0.47
N SER A 158 50.65 23.73 1.68
CA SER A 158 50.71 22.75 2.75
C SER A 158 50.28 23.38 4.08
N SER A 159 49.35 22.74 4.78
CA SER A 159 48.95 23.16 6.12
C SER A 159 49.98 22.63 7.14
N LEU A 160 50.69 23.52 7.80
CA LEU A 160 51.69 23.12 8.83
C LEU A 160 51.02 22.80 10.18
N PHE A 161 49.86 23.39 10.45
CA PHE A 161 49.11 23.20 11.69
C PHE A 161 47.63 23.03 11.39
N ARG A 162 47.00 22.02 11.96
CA ARG A 162 45.56 21.86 11.88
C ARG A 162 44.85 22.73 12.91
N ASN A 163 43.86 23.44 12.46
CA ASN A 163 42.96 24.20 13.35
C ASN A 163 42.06 23.21 14.12
N LYS A 164 41.70 23.54 15.38
CA LYS A 164 40.72 22.75 16.17
C LYS A 164 39.39 22.56 15.43
N SER A 165 38.96 23.55 14.64
CA SER A 165 37.75 23.49 13.81
C SER A 165 37.81 22.35 12.77
N GLU A 166 38.93 22.15 12.09
CA GLU A 166 39.11 21.09 11.11
C GLU A 166 39.07 19.70 11.77
N THR A 167 39.68 19.57 12.92
CA THR A 167 39.66 18.31 13.71
C THR A 167 38.24 17.99 14.18
N SER A 168 37.50 19.01 14.66
CA SER A 168 36.11 18.84 15.09
C SER A 168 35.20 18.48 13.93
N LEU A 169 35.44 19.03 12.73
CA LEU A 169 34.68 18.68 11.54
C LEU A 169 34.92 17.23 11.10
N ILE A 170 36.16 16.75 11.14
CA ILE A 170 36.47 15.35 10.85
C ILE A 170 35.78 14.39 11.83
N LEU A 171 35.77 14.72 13.14
CA LEU A 171 35.06 13.93 14.14
C LEU A 171 33.53 13.93 13.89
N SER A 172 32.96 15.07 13.57
CA SER A 172 31.54 15.16 13.22
C SER A 172 31.18 14.30 12.00
N LEU A 173 32.01 14.30 10.95
CA LEU A 173 31.79 13.47 9.77
C LEU A 173 31.97 11.96 10.07
N ASP A 174 32.81 11.61 11.04
CA ASP A 174 32.94 10.24 11.54
C ASP A 174 31.69 9.80 12.31
N ASP A 175 31.16 10.68 13.16
CA ASP A 175 29.90 10.43 13.87
C ASP A 175 28.72 10.31 12.89
N ASP A 176 28.65 11.15 11.86
CA ASP A 176 27.65 11.06 10.79
C ASP A 176 27.72 9.70 10.05
N TYR A 177 28.95 9.26 9.70
CA TYR A 177 29.16 7.96 9.08
C TYR A 177 28.70 6.81 9.99
N ASN A 178 29.04 6.85 11.26
CA ASN A 178 28.63 5.86 12.25
C ASN A 178 27.11 5.84 12.46
N SER A 179 26.47 7.01 12.45
CA SER A 179 25.00 7.11 12.49
C SER A 179 24.34 6.41 11.31
N VAL A 180 24.86 6.62 10.09
CA VAL A 180 24.36 5.95 8.88
C VAL A 180 24.59 4.44 8.92
N LEU A 181 25.68 3.97 9.53
CA LEU A 181 25.93 2.54 9.76
C LEU A 181 24.86 1.90 10.66
N GLU A 182 24.49 2.56 11.74
CA GLU A 182 23.44 2.06 12.64
C GLU A 182 22.06 2.12 11.97
N GLU A 183 21.77 3.15 11.19
CA GLU A 183 20.55 3.24 10.39
C GLU A 183 20.47 2.10 9.35
N GLU A 184 21.57 1.76 8.68
CA GLU A 184 21.64 0.62 7.76
C GLU A 184 21.28 -0.70 8.46
N LYS A 185 21.89 -0.96 9.63
CA LYS A 185 21.61 -2.18 10.41
C LYS A 185 20.12 -2.27 10.81
N GLU A 186 19.56 -1.16 11.29
CA GLU A 186 18.17 -1.09 11.69
C GLU A 186 17.22 -1.28 10.50
N LEU A 187 17.53 -0.66 9.35
CA LEU A 187 16.74 -0.82 8.14
C LEU A 187 16.72 -2.27 7.64
N ILE A 188 17.88 -2.95 7.68
CA ILE A 188 17.98 -4.38 7.34
C ILE A 188 17.12 -5.21 8.30
N ARG A 189 17.21 -4.95 9.61
CA ARG A 189 16.44 -5.67 10.64
C ARG A 189 14.93 -5.49 10.43
N VAL A 190 14.49 -4.26 10.24
CA VAL A 190 13.06 -3.95 10.00
C VAL A 190 12.58 -4.55 8.68
N SER A 191 13.40 -4.51 7.63
CA SER A 191 13.06 -5.12 6.34
C SER A 191 12.87 -6.63 6.46
N LYS A 192 13.73 -7.33 7.17
CA LYS A 192 13.60 -8.78 7.42
C LYS A 192 12.32 -9.11 8.18
N LEU A 193 12.02 -8.38 9.27
CA LEU A 193 10.80 -8.60 10.05
C LEU A 193 9.54 -8.35 9.21
N LYS A 194 9.55 -7.30 8.39
CA LYS A 194 8.43 -7.02 7.49
C LYS A 194 8.25 -8.10 6.43
N THR A 195 9.35 -8.58 5.84
CA THR A 195 9.32 -9.68 4.85
C THR A 195 8.75 -10.96 5.48
N LEU A 196 9.17 -11.32 6.69
CA LEU A 196 8.63 -12.45 7.43
C LEU A 196 7.11 -12.31 7.65
N SER A 197 6.66 -11.12 8.09
CA SER A 197 5.24 -10.85 8.30
C SER A 197 4.43 -10.97 7.00
N LEU A 198 4.91 -10.39 5.91
CA LEU A 198 4.25 -10.46 4.61
C LEU A 198 4.21 -11.89 4.06
N PHE A 199 5.31 -12.64 4.19
CA PHE A 199 5.36 -14.03 3.76
C PHE A 199 4.37 -14.91 4.53
N ASN A 200 4.26 -14.72 5.86
CA ASN A 200 3.28 -15.42 6.67
C ASN A 200 1.84 -15.04 6.28
N ASN A 201 1.58 -13.76 6.02
CA ASN A 201 0.27 -13.31 5.55
C ASN A 201 -0.09 -13.92 4.20
N TYR A 202 0.87 -13.99 3.28
CA TYR A 202 0.69 -14.62 1.98
C TYR A 202 0.32 -16.10 2.12
N ILE A 203 1.08 -16.90 2.90
CA ILE A 203 0.76 -18.31 3.13
C ILE A 203 -0.64 -18.47 3.75
N ASN A 204 -0.98 -17.63 4.75
CA ASN A 204 -2.29 -17.67 5.38
C ASN A 204 -3.42 -17.24 4.45
N SER A 205 -3.16 -16.38 3.46
CA SER A 205 -4.18 -15.90 2.53
C SER A 205 -4.78 -17.04 1.68
N ASP A 206 -3.99 -17.99 1.27
CA ASP A 206 -4.47 -19.19 0.54
C ASP A 206 -5.46 -20.00 1.37
N PHE A 207 -5.12 -20.25 2.64
CA PHE A 207 -6.01 -20.95 3.57
C PHE A 207 -7.31 -20.16 3.81
N ASN A 208 -7.21 -18.84 3.93
CA ASN A 208 -8.36 -17.96 4.13
C ASN A 208 -9.33 -18.01 2.92
N VAL A 209 -8.81 -17.99 1.70
CA VAL A 209 -9.64 -18.12 0.49
C VAL A 209 -10.32 -19.50 0.43
N ILE A 210 -9.59 -20.58 0.74
CA ILE A 210 -10.15 -21.93 0.76
C ILE A 210 -11.25 -22.04 1.83
N ALA A 211 -11.01 -21.53 3.02
CA ALA A 211 -11.97 -21.54 4.13
C ALA A 211 -13.23 -20.73 3.80
N ALA A 212 -13.05 -19.51 3.30
CA ALA A 212 -14.15 -18.62 2.91
C ALA A 212 -14.99 -19.21 1.75
N ASN A 213 -14.35 -19.89 0.81
CA ASN A 213 -15.07 -20.57 -0.27
C ASN A 213 -15.90 -21.76 0.23
N LYS A 214 -15.38 -22.55 1.18
CA LYS A 214 -16.15 -23.62 1.84
C LYS A 214 -17.33 -23.06 2.62
N GLU A 215 -17.14 -21.99 3.37
CA GLU A 215 -18.19 -21.31 4.11
C GLU A 215 -19.30 -20.79 3.19
N TYR A 216 -18.94 -20.10 2.09
CA TYR A 216 -19.89 -19.63 1.09
C TYR A 216 -20.73 -20.77 0.50
N ASN A 217 -20.09 -21.89 0.12
CA ASN A 217 -20.79 -23.03 -0.42
C ASN A 217 -21.72 -23.70 0.60
N ALA A 218 -21.31 -23.80 1.86
CA ALA A 218 -22.12 -24.33 2.95
C ALA A 218 -23.33 -23.44 3.24
N SER A 219 -23.14 -22.12 3.32
CA SER A 219 -24.22 -21.14 3.52
C SER A 219 -25.22 -21.15 2.37
N LYS A 220 -24.75 -21.31 1.13
CA LYS A 220 -25.61 -21.45 -0.05
C LYS A 220 -26.46 -22.71 -0.01
N LEU A 221 -25.89 -23.83 0.43
CA LEU A 221 -26.62 -25.09 0.60
C LEU A 221 -27.63 -24.98 1.75
N ALA A 222 -27.24 -24.37 2.87
CA ALA A 222 -28.13 -24.12 4.02
C ALA A 222 -29.33 -23.27 3.63
N LEU A 223 -29.13 -22.18 2.86
CA LEU A 223 -30.25 -21.37 2.38
C LEU A 223 -31.23 -22.16 1.53
N ASN A 224 -30.72 -23.00 0.62
CA ASN A 224 -31.60 -23.84 -0.19
C ASN A 224 -32.37 -24.87 0.64
N GLY A 225 -31.77 -25.40 1.71
CA GLY A 225 -32.44 -26.29 2.65
C GLY A 225 -33.54 -25.58 3.43
N VAL A 226 -33.20 -24.46 4.08
CA VAL A 226 -34.15 -23.71 4.93
C VAL A 226 -35.34 -23.13 4.11
N LYS A 227 -35.13 -22.73 2.85
CA LYS A 227 -36.22 -22.32 1.94
C LYS A 227 -37.22 -23.47 1.73
N LYS A 228 -36.76 -24.68 1.50
CA LYS A 228 -37.64 -25.86 1.36
C LYS A 228 -38.35 -26.20 2.69
N GLU A 229 -37.63 -26.14 3.81
CA GLU A 229 -38.23 -26.34 5.14
C GLU A 229 -39.32 -25.30 5.44
N GLU A 230 -39.15 -24.03 5.02
CA GLU A 230 -40.17 -22.99 5.16
C GLU A 230 -41.38 -23.27 4.30
N GLU A 231 -41.20 -23.72 3.04
CA GLU A 231 -42.30 -24.13 2.15
C GLU A 231 -43.17 -25.23 2.77
N PHE A 232 -42.56 -26.16 3.55
CA PHE A 232 -43.27 -27.21 4.29
C PHE A 232 -43.75 -26.78 5.69
N GLY A 233 -43.52 -25.53 6.07
CA GLY A 233 -43.92 -24.99 7.38
C GLY A 233 -43.06 -25.44 8.56
N LEU A 234 -41.91 -26.09 8.31
CA LEU A 234 -40.98 -26.59 9.31
C LEU A 234 -40.04 -25.47 9.85
N ARG A 235 -39.91 -24.39 9.12
CA ARG A 235 -39.14 -23.20 9.47
C ARG A 235 -39.95 -21.92 9.28
N THR A 236 -39.56 -20.87 9.98
CA THR A 236 -40.17 -19.57 9.84
C THR A 236 -39.54 -18.77 8.69
N LEU A 237 -40.29 -17.80 8.16
CA LEU A 237 -39.75 -16.83 7.19
C LEU A 237 -38.54 -16.05 7.77
N LEU A 238 -38.52 -15.82 9.11
CA LEU A 238 -37.39 -15.17 9.77
C LEU A 238 -36.12 -16.02 9.71
N ASP A 239 -36.23 -17.33 9.88
CA ASP A 239 -35.09 -18.25 9.72
C ASP A 239 -34.47 -18.16 8.32
N VAL A 240 -35.33 -18.07 7.28
CA VAL A 240 -34.85 -17.88 5.89
C VAL A 240 -34.09 -16.55 5.74
N LEU A 241 -34.62 -15.48 6.31
CA LEU A 241 -33.97 -14.17 6.24
C LEU A 241 -32.62 -14.15 6.97
N ASP A 242 -32.48 -14.87 8.10
CA ASP A 242 -31.24 -14.99 8.83
C ASP A 242 -30.17 -15.72 8.01
N ILE A 243 -30.53 -16.84 7.41
CA ILE A 243 -29.60 -17.60 6.55
C ILE A 243 -29.25 -16.84 5.28
N GLU A 244 -30.15 -15.99 4.74
CA GLU A 244 -29.80 -15.09 3.63
C GLU A 244 -28.72 -14.06 4.03
N VAL A 245 -28.80 -13.50 5.25
CA VAL A 245 -27.78 -12.61 5.79
C VAL A 245 -26.44 -13.34 5.95
N ASP A 246 -26.48 -14.59 6.45
CA ASP A 246 -25.28 -15.42 6.59
C ASP A 246 -24.63 -15.72 5.24
N LEU A 247 -25.41 -16.04 4.22
CA LEU A 247 -24.90 -16.24 2.86
C LEU A 247 -24.25 -14.96 2.31
N MET A 248 -24.90 -13.82 2.47
CA MET A 248 -24.36 -12.53 2.01
C MET A 248 -23.05 -12.19 2.73
N ASN A 249 -22.98 -12.41 4.04
CA ASN A 249 -21.77 -12.18 4.83
C ASN A 249 -20.63 -13.13 4.40
N SER A 250 -20.93 -14.39 4.10
CA SER A 250 -19.95 -15.36 3.60
C SER A 250 -19.43 -14.99 2.20
N GLU A 251 -20.31 -14.46 1.31
CA GLU A 251 -19.90 -13.95 0.01
C GLU A 251 -18.96 -12.74 0.13
N VAL A 252 -19.28 -11.80 1.02
CA VAL A 252 -18.42 -10.65 1.30
C VAL A 252 -17.06 -11.09 1.86
N ARG A 253 -17.04 -12.08 2.78
CA ARG A 253 -15.78 -12.65 3.30
C ARG A 253 -14.95 -13.31 2.20
N LEU A 254 -15.58 -14.06 1.30
CA LEU A 254 -14.88 -14.68 0.17
C LEU A 254 -14.27 -13.63 -0.77
N LEU A 255 -15.02 -12.57 -1.11
CA LEU A 255 -14.50 -11.48 -1.94
C LEU A 255 -13.36 -10.74 -1.26
N LYS A 256 -13.50 -10.47 0.04
CA LYS A 256 -12.44 -9.84 0.84
C LYS A 256 -11.19 -10.72 0.89
N SER A 257 -11.33 -12.01 1.18
CA SER A 257 -10.18 -12.94 1.23
C SER A 257 -9.44 -13.02 -0.11
N LYS A 258 -10.17 -13.01 -1.24
CA LYS A 258 -9.55 -12.94 -2.58
C LYS A 258 -8.84 -11.62 -2.84
N SER A 259 -9.40 -10.51 -2.37
CA SER A 259 -8.75 -9.19 -2.47
C SER A 259 -7.49 -9.12 -1.62
N ASP A 260 -7.57 -9.60 -0.36
CA ASP A 260 -6.44 -9.62 0.56
C ASP A 260 -5.30 -10.52 0.04
N GLN A 261 -5.63 -11.64 -0.64
CA GLN A 261 -4.65 -12.50 -1.30
C GLN A 261 -3.88 -11.78 -2.41
N LEU A 262 -4.52 -10.87 -3.14
CA LEU A 262 -3.88 -10.09 -4.19
C LEU A 262 -3.02 -8.93 -3.64
N LEU A 263 -3.31 -8.47 -2.43
CA LEU A 263 -2.62 -7.33 -1.81
C LEU A 263 -1.43 -7.75 -0.95
N ASN A 264 -1.37 -9.02 -0.51
CA ASN A 264 -0.28 -9.59 0.31
C ASN A 264 0.79 -10.24 -0.57
#